data_81e59f6cf09ef1f7b6f4f7828728d065
#
_entry.id   81e59f6cf09ef1f7b6f4f7828728d065
#
_cell.length_a   1.000
_cell.length_b   1.000
_cell.length_c   1.000
_cell.angle_alpha   90.00
_cell.angle_beta   90.00
_cell.angle_gamma   90.00
#
_symmetry.space_group_name_H-M   'P 1'
#
loop_
_entity.id
_entity.type
_entity.pdbx_description
1 polymer ?
#
loop_
_entity_poly.entity_id
_entity_poly.type
_entity_poly.pdbx_seq_one_letter_code
_entity_poly.pdbx_strand_id
1 'polypeptide(L)'
;ILALSQLNRTVENREGLEGKRPQLSDLRESGAIEQDADMVLFVHRPEYYHILTDEKGNDLRGMAQIIIAKHRKGATGDVLLTFRGEFTRFQDPQKQSAPIGDAPFGSEIVGSKMNTGDMPLPPDMMESAPFGSPADPAPF
;
A
#
# COMPACT_ATOMS: atom_id res chain seq x y z
N ILE A 1 11.74 26.52 9.66
CA ILE A 1 12.90 26.57 8.74
C ILE A 1 13.22 25.13 8.34
N LEU A 2 13.33 24.86 7.06
CA LEU A 2 13.82 23.61 6.50
C LEU A 2 15.25 23.86 5.97
N ALA A 3 16.22 23.12 6.52
CA ALA A 3 17.60 23.18 6.07
C ALA A 3 17.99 21.88 5.34
N LEU A 4 18.68 21.99 4.25
CA LEU A 4 19.23 20.85 3.51
C LEU A 4 20.70 20.68 3.86
N SER A 5 21.09 19.47 4.19
CA SER A 5 22.48 19.11 4.48
C SER A 5 22.89 17.89 3.66
N GLN A 6 24.13 17.91 3.19
CA GLN A 6 24.71 16.77 2.50
C GLN A 6 25.25 15.78 3.52
N LEU A 7 25.07 14.49 3.24
CA LEU A 7 25.64 13.42 4.04
C LEU A 7 27.14 13.23 3.72
N ASN A 8 27.84 12.65 4.69
CA ASN A 8 29.22 12.22 4.48
C ASN A 8 29.25 11.09 3.42
N ARG A 9 30.18 11.17 2.48
CA ARG A 9 30.36 10.16 1.43
C ARG A 9 30.75 8.79 1.93
N THR A 10 31.16 8.65 3.17
CA THR A 10 31.44 7.35 3.77
C THR A 10 30.27 6.39 3.75
N VAL A 11 29.03 6.90 3.67
CA VAL A 11 27.80 6.08 3.51
C VAL A 11 27.85 5.29 2.21
N GLU A 12 28.40 5.87 1.14
CA GLU A 12 28.50 5.23 -0.18
C GLU A 12 29.48 4.05 -0.19
N ASN A 13 30.45 4.04 0.71
CA ASN A 13 31.46 2.98 0.81
C ASN A 13 31.04 1.79 1.68
N ARG A 14 29.90 1.91 2.37
CA ARG A 14 29.41 0.79 3.20
C ARG A 14 28.78 -0.27 2.32
N GLU A 15 28.81 -1.51 2.77
CA GLU A 15 28.24 -2.64 2.04
C GLU A 15 26.82 -2.98 2.56
N GLY A 16 26.00 -3.52 1.66
CA GLY A 16 24.67 -3.97 1.96
C GLY A 16 23.61 -2.87 2.10
N LEU A 17 22.36 -3.26 2.18
CA LEU A 17 21.21 -2.35 2.30
C LEU A 17 21.26 -1.55 3.61
N GLU A 18 21.48 -2.24 4.72
CA GLU A 18 21.55 -1.61 6.04
C GLU A 18 22.80 -0.74 6.20
N GLY A 19 23.92 -1.15 5.60
CA GLY A 19 25.17 -0.36 5.66
C GLY A 19 25.03 0.98 4.93
N LYS A 20 24.35 1.01 3.82
CA LYS A 20 24.10 2.23 3.02
C LYS A 20 22.93 3.08 3.53
N ARG A 21 22.24 2.61 4.56
CA ARG A 21 21.19 3.36 5.23
C ARG A 21 21.80 4.55 6.01
N PRO A 22 21.34 5.78 5.76
CA PRO A 22 21.84 6.96 6.47
C PRO A 22 21.54 6.90 7.96
N GLN A 23 22.50 7.39 8.75
CA GLN A 23 22.41 7.49 10.20
C GLN A 23 22.78 8.90 10.68
N LEU A 24 22.38 9.26 11.89
CA LEU A 24 22.72 10.56 12.48
C LEU A 24 24.24 10.81 12.53
N SER A 25 25.04 9.77 12.73
CA SER A 25 26.50 9.85 12.69
C SER A 25 27.06 10.33 11.33
N ASP A 26 26.28 10.20 10.27
CA ASP A 26 26.70 10.63 8.93
C ASP A 26 26.57 12.14 8.72
N LEU A 27 25.92 12.84 9.67
CA LEU A 27 25.88 14.30 9.78
C LEU A 27 27.06 14.87 10.54
N ARG A 28 28.09 14.11 10.82
CA ARG A 28 29.17 14.43 11.76
C ARG A 28 29.92 15.72 11.47
N GLU A 29 29.99 16.15 10.23
CA GLU A 29 30.54 17.46 9.87
C GLU A 29 29.59 18.61 10.20
N SER A 30 28.36 18.31 10.50
CA SER A 30 27.29 19.23 10.88
C SER A 30 26.75 18.93 12.29
N GLY A 31 27.63 18.54 13.22
CA GLY A 31 27.23 18.09 14.57
C GLY A 31 26.35 19.08 15.34
N ALA A 32 26.49 20.38 15.06
CA ALA A 32 25.59 21.41 15.59
C ALA A 32 24.17 21.23 15.03
N ILE A 33 24.02 20.89 13.76
CA ILE A 33 22.70 20.72 13.13
C ILE A 33 21.96 19.53 13.76
N GLU A 34 22.65 18.44 14.04
CA GLU A 34 22.04 17.30 14.71
C GLU A 34 21.50 17.67 16.08
N GLN A 35 22.22 18.47 16.84
CA GLN A 35 21.82 18.84 18.21
C GLN A 35 20.68 19.85 18.20
N ASP A 36 20.73 20.86 17.33
CA ASP A 36 19.81 21.97 17.30
C ASP A 36 18.49 21.67 16.57
N ALA A 37 18.54 20.74 15.59
CA ALA A 37 17.34 20.39 14.83
C ALA A 37 16.26 19.71 15.68
N ASP A 38 15.03 20.14 15.53
CA ASP A 38 13.87 19.50 16.16
C ASP A 38 13.54 18.16 15.50
N MET A 39 13.82 18.06 14.20
CA MET A 39 13.58 16.85 13.41
C MET A 39 14.72 16.67 12.40
N VAL A 40 15.17 15.45 12.24
CA VAL A 40 16.14 15.05 11.20
C VAL A 40 15.51 13.97 10.34
N LEU A 41 15.45 14.23 9.06
CA LEU A 41 14.91 13.34 8.05
C LEU A 41 16.00 12.98 7.04
N PHE A 42 16.13 11.70 6.72
CA PHE A 42 16.97 11.27 5.61
C PHE A 42 16.11 10.77 4.46
N VAL A 43 16.52 11.10 3.25
CA VAL A 43 15.96 10.56 2.03
C VAL A 43 16.88 9.45 1.55
N HIS A 44 16.41 8.23 1.59
CA HIS A 44 17.15 7.04 1.18
C HIS A 44 16.50 6.39 -0.03
N ARG A 45 17.31 6.14 -1.08
CA ARG A 45 16.88 5.46 -2.29
C ARG A 45 17.83 4.30 -2.56
N PRO A 46 17.42 3.06 -2.24
CA PRO A 46 18.25 1.87 -2.45
C PRO A 46 18.71 1.70 -3.90
N GLU A 47 17.84 2.00 -4.87
CA GLU A 47 18.14 1.93 -6.30
C GLU A 47 19.33 2.82 -6.71
N TYR A 48 19.49 3.97 -6.06
CA TYR A 48 20.63 4.86 -6.31
C TYR A 48 21.98 4.18 -6.03
N TYR A 49 21.99 3.25 -5.06
CA TYR A 49 23.15 2.45 -4.70
C TYR A 49 23.21 1.08 -5.41
N HIS A 50 22.41 0.89 -6.46
CA HIS A 50 22.27 -0.38 -7.20
C HIS A 50 21.78 -1.55 -6.34
N ILE A 51 21.09 -1.26 -5.26
CA ILE A 51 20.43 -2.27 -4.44
C ILE A 51 19.00 -2.41 -4.94
N LEU A 52 18.76 -3.47 -5.68
CA LEU A 52 17.47 -3.70 -6.37
C LEU A 52 16.53 -4.61 -5.62
N THR A 53 17.06 -5.38 -4.66
CA THR A 53 16.29 -6.32 -3.85
C THR A 53 16.72 -6.25 -2.39
N ASP A 54 15.79 -6.47 -1.48
CA ASP A 54 16.10 -6.61 -0.05
C ASP A 54 16.53 -8.05 0.30
N GLU A 55 16.88 -8.28 1.55
CA GLU A 55 17.26 -9.60 2.05
C GLU A 55 16.13 -10.65 1.96
N LYS A 56 14.90 -10.19 1.84
CA LYS A 56 13.70 -11.02 1.71
C LYS A 56 13.31 -11.27 0.26
N GLY A 57 14.05 -10.70 -0.70
CA GLY A 57 13.79 -10.84 -2.13
C GLY A 57 12.74 -9.87 -2.68
N ASN A 58 12.32 -8.87 -1.91
CA ASN A 58 11.38 -7.86 -2.41
C ASN A 58 12.08 -6.90 -3.36
N ASP A 59 11.40 -6.48 -4.41
CA ASP A 59 11.91 -5.52 -5.39
C ASP A 59 11.90 -4.11 -4.77
N LEU A 60 13.06 -3.46 -4.78
CA LEU A 60 13.27 -2.11 -4.26
C LEU A 60 13.36 -1.05 -5.38
N ARG A 61 13.16 -1.43 -6.62
CA ARG A 61 13.19 -0.49 -7.76
C ARG A 61 12.07 0.54 -7.62
N GLY A 62 12.42 1.79 -7.85
CA GLY A 62 11.47 2.88 -7.69
C GLY A 62 10.97 3.08 -6.26
N MET A 63 11.59 2.44 -5.27
CA MET A 63 11.29 2.65 -3.87
C MET A 63 12.17 3.75 -3.28
N ALA A 64 11.58 4.54 -2.42
CA ALA A 64 12.28 5.52 -1.60
C ALA A 64 11.81 5.42 -0.16
N GLN A 65 12.67 5.80 0.74
CA GLN A 65 12.40 5.73 2.17
C GLN A 65 12.74 7.08 2.81
N ILE A 66 11.80 7.63 3.55
CA ILE A 66 12.04 8.77 4.41
C ILE A 66 12.26 8.24 5.83
N ILE A 67 13.48 8.40 6.31
CA ILE A 67 13.89 7.93 7.63
C ILE A 67 13.81 9.09 8.60
N ILE A 68 12.90 9.03 9.55
CA ILE A 68 12.79 9.99 10.66
C ILE A 68 13.78 9.56 11.73
N ALA A 69 15.01 10.05 11.64
CA ALA A 69 16.09 9.63 12.53
C ALA A 69 16.08 10.35 13.88
N LYS A 70 15.57 11.57 13.91
CA LYS A 70 15.37 12.34 15.12
C LYS A 70 14.05 13.07 15.07
N HIS A 71 13.31 13.04 16.16
CA HIS A 71 12.09 13.84 16.33
C HIS A 71 11.94 14.21 17.80
N ARG A 72 12.15 15.49 18.14
CA ARG A 72 12.18 15.96 19.53
C ARG A 72 10.84 15.76 20.26
N LYS A 73 9.71 15.88 19.56
CA LYS A 73 8.37 15.80 20.14
C LYS A 73 7.53 14.63 19.66
N GLY A 74 8.11 13.71 18.91
CA GLY A 74 7.38 12.58 18.31
C GLY A 74 8.22 11.34 18.17
N ALA A 75 7.64 10.33 17.53
CA ALA A 75 8.29 9.05 17.27
C ALA A 75 9.27 9.15 16.10
N THR A 76 10.29 8.33 16.13
CA THR A 76 11.15 8.03 14.98
C THR A 76 10.57 6.86 14.19
N GLY A 77 10.95 6.72 12.93
CA GLY A 77 10.45 5.63 12.09
C GLY A 77 10.73 5.88 10.62
N ASP A 78 10.20 4.99 9.80
CA ASP A 78 10.43 5.01 8.37
C ASP A 78 9.11 5.13 7.61
N VAL A 79 9.11 5.93 6.57
CA VAL A 79 8.00 6.09 5.65
C VAL A 79 8.45 5.62 4.28
N LEU A 80 7.79 4.59 3.76
CA LEU A 80 8.04 4.10 2.41
C LEU A 80 7.26 4.94 1.40
N LEU A 81 7.91 5.30 0.31
CA LEU A 81 7.36 6.04 -0.81
C LEU A 81 7.76 5.37 -2.12
N THR A 82 7.03 5.64 -3.17
CA THR A 82 7.43 5.32 -4.54
C THR A 82 8.09 6.55 -5.16
N PHE A 83 9.23 6.37 -5.79
CA PHE A 83 9.93 7.42 -6.53
C PHE A 83 9.86 7.16 -8.02
N ARG A 84 9.30 8.11 -8.75
CA ARG A 84 9.33 8.10 -10.22
C ARG A 84 10.44 9.00 -10.73
N GLY A 85 11.52 8.37 -11.20
CA GLY A 85 12.71 9.07 -11.69
C GLY A 85 12.42 9.99 -12.88
N GLU A 86 11.52 9.60 -13.77
CA GLU A 86 11.11 10.37 -14.96
C GLU A 86 10.58 11.76 -14.61
N PHE A 87 9.90 11.87 -13.47
CA PHE A 87 9.27 13.12 -13.02
C PHE A 87 9.92 13.68 -11.76
N THR A 88 10.98 13.04 -11.26
CA THR A 88 11.61 13.39 -9.97
C THR A 88 10.56 13.55 -8.85
N ARG A 89 9.59 12.64 -8.81
CA ARG A 89 8.41 12.75 -7.95
C ARG A 89 8.31 11.59 -6.97
N PHE A 90 8.05 11.92 -5.70
CA PHE A 90 7.66 10.96 -4.68
C PHE A 90 6.13 10.84 -4.66
N GLN A 91 5.65 9.62 -4.46
CA GLN A 91 4.24 9.29 -4.37
C GLN A 91 4.05 8.28 -3.25
N ASP A 92 2.85 8.23 -2.69
CA ASP A 92 2.49 7.16 -1.79
C ASP A 92 2.60 5.82 -2.53
N PRO A 93 3.09 4.76 -1.85
CA PRO A 93 3.10 3.45 -2.43
C PRO A 93 1.66 3.10 -2.78
N GLN A 94 1.38 3.01 -4.06
CA GLN A 94 0.08 2.47 -4.49
C GLN A 94 0.04 1.07 -3.89
N LYS A 95 -0.92 0.84 -2.99
CA LYS A 95 -1.36 -0.53 -2.73
C LYS A 95 -1.59 -1.09 -4.13
N GLN A 96 -0.81 -2.09 -4.52
CA GLN A 96 -1.13 -2.85 -5.72
C GLN A 96 -2.58 -3.28 -5.49
N SER A 97 -3.50 -2.53 -6.08
CA SER A 97 -4.77 -3.12 -6.42
C SER A 97 -4.34 -4.34 -7.20
N ALA A 98 -4.59 -5.51 -6.65
CA ALA A 98 -4.40 -6.76 -7.37
C ALA A 98 -4.82 -6.48 -8.80
N PRO A 99 -4.03 -6.88 -9.81
CA PRO A 99 -4.45 -6.67 -11.17
C PRO A 99 -5.91 -7.08 -11.19
N ILE A 100 -6.77 -6.19 -11.63
CA ILE A 100 -8.15 -6.55 -11.92
C ILE A 100 -7.93 -7.59 -12.99
N GLY A 101 -7.73 -8.84 -12.52
CA GLY A 101 -7.71 -9.98 -13.37
C GLY A 101 -9.00 -9.84 -14.13
N ASP A 102 -8.96 -10.04 -15.44
CA ASP A 102 -10.12 -10.22 -16.27
C ASP A 102 -11.14 -11.03 -15.48
N ALA A 103 -11.88 -10.36 -14.64
CA ALA A 103 -13.07 -10.92 -14.09
C ALA A 103 -13.98 -11.04 -15.31
N PRO A 104 -14.29 -12.27 -15.76
CA PRO A 104 -15.26 -12.42 -16.80
C PRO A 104 -16.45 -11.58 -16.34
N PHE A 105 -16.99 -10.80 -17.21
CA PHE A 105 -18.10 -9.87 -17.05
C PHE A 105 -19.27 -10.48 -16.26
N GLY A 106 -19.05 -10.75 -15.02
CA GLY A 106 -19.93 -11.09 -13.96
C GLY A 106 -19.60 -10.14 -12.85
N SER A 107 -19.80 -8.87 -13.12
CA SER A 107 -19.76 -7.88 -12.09
C SER A 107 -20.73 -8.34 -11.02
N GLU A 108 -20.19 -8.78 -9.92
CA GLU A 108 -20.92 -8.79 -8.68
C GLU A 108 -21.32 -7.33 -8.44
N ILE A 109 -22.51 -7.00 -8.93
CA ILE A 109 -23.14 -5.73 -8.60
C ILE A 109 -23.35 -5.85 -7.10
N VAL A 110 -22.48 -5.24 -6.33
CA VAL A 110 -22.74 -5.01 -4.92
C VAL A 110 -23.94 -4.08 -4.88
N GLY A 111 -25.11 -4.68 -4.92
CA GLY A 111 -26.36 -3.96 -4.74
C GLY A 111 -26.29 -3.22 -3.43
N SER A 112 -26.67 -1.97 -3.44
CA SER A 112 -26.83 -1.24 -2.19
C SER A 112 -27.72 -2.07 -1.27
N LYS A 113 -27.46 -2.03 0.01
CA LYS A 113 -28.21 -2.75 1.05
C LYS A 113 -29.73 -2.53 1.00
N MET A 114 -30.18 -1.54 0.25
CA MET A 114 -31.59 -1.26 0.02
C MET A 114 -32.24 -2.13 -1.05
N ASN A 115 -31.45 -2.87 -1.83
CA ASN A 115 -31.97 -3.69 -2.92
C ASN A 115 -31.71 -5.19 -2.71
N THR A 116 -31.47 -5.59 -1.48
CA THR A 116 -31.61 -6.99 -1.10
C THR A 116 -33.10 -7.30 -1.06
N GLY A 117 -33.65 -7.53 -2.21
CA GLY A 117 -34.96 -8.15 -2.38
C GLY A 117 -34.90 -9.63 -2.02
N ASP A 118 -34.21 -9.93 -0.98
CA ASP A 118 -34.22 -11.25 -0.35
C ASP A 118 -35.24 -11.22 0.79
N MET A 119 -36.48 -10.96 0.38
CA MET A 119 -37.60 -11.38 1.21
C MET A 119 -37.79 -12.87 0.88
N PRO A 120 -37.54 -13.77 1.84
CA PRO A 120 -37.99 -15.14 1.67
C PRO A 120 -39.49 -15.09 1.45
N LEU A 121 -39.92 -15.57 0.30
CA LEU A 121 -41.34 -15.80 0.03
C LEU A 121 -41.89 -16.64 1.17
N PRO A 122 -42.98 -16.22 1.81
CA PRO A 122 -43.56 -17.03 2.86
C PRO A 122 -43.90 -18.42 2.29
N PRO A 123 -43.66 -19.48 3.06
CA PRO A 123 -43.81 -20.86 2.61
C PRO A 123 -45.22 -21.19 2.09
N ASP A 124 -46.20 -20.40 2.43
CA ASP A 124 -47.60 -20.59 2.01
C ASP A 124 -47.88 -20.26 0.52
N MET A 125 -46.96 -19.62 -0.16
CA MET A 125 -47.18 -19.36 -1.61
C MET A 125 -46.63 -20.45 -2.53
N MET A 126 -45.95 -21.45 -1.97
CA MET A 126 -45.47 -22.58 -2.76
C MET A 126 -46.51 -23.73 -2.91
N GLU A 127 -47.61 -23.64 -2.17
CA GLU A 127 -48.55 -24.76 -2.09
C GLU A 127 -49.86 -24.51 -2.83
N SER A 128 -50.00 -23.43 -3.56
CA SER A 128 -51.22 -23.18 -4.32
C SER A 128 -50.96 -23.13 -5.84
N ALA A 129 -50.57 -24.27 -6.36
CA ALA A 129 -50.82 -24.58 -7.76
C ALA A 129 -51.20 -26.05 -7.87
N PRO A 130 -52.31 -26.42 -7.43
CA PRO A 130 -52.95 -27.56 -8.05
C PRO A 130 -53.59 -27.07 -9.33
N PHE A 131 -52.83 -27.09 -10.38
CA PHE A 131 -53.52 -27.19 -11.65
C PHE A 131 -54.28 -28.49 -11.65
N GLY A 132 -55.57 -28.31 -11.76
CA GLY A 132 -56.55 -29.31 -11.65
C GLY A 132 -56.23 -30.57 -12.40
N SER A 133 -56.40 -31.62 -11.70
CA SER A 133 -56.56 -32.92 -12.30
C SER A 133 -57.51 -32.81 -13.48
N PRO A 134 -57.20 -33.40 -14.61
CA PRO A 134 -58.13 -33.53 -15.66
C PRO A 134 -59.37 -34.21 -15.09
N ALA A 135 -60.49 -33.60 -15.33
CA ALA A 135 -61.75 -34.11 -14.97
C ALA A 135 -61.81 -35.59 -15.40
N ASP A 136 -62.16 -36.43 -14.49
CA ASP A 136 -62.57 -37.78 -14.82
C ASP A 136 -63.61 -37.74 -15.93
N PRO A 137 -63.47 -38.55 -16.97
CA PRO A 137 -64.51 -38.67 -17.94
C PRO A 137 -65.74 -39.16 -17.21
N ALA A 138 -66.75 -38.35 -17.24
CA ALA A 138 -68.01 -38.76 -16.73
C ALA A 138 -68.42 -40.08 -17.39
N PRO A 139 -68.84 -41.07 -16.64
CA PRO A 139 -69.50 -42.22 -17.23
C PRO A 139 -70.76 -41.74 -17.89
N PHE A 140 -70.74 -41.88 -19.18
CA PHE A 140 -71.77 -41.51 -20.06
C PHE A 140 -73.16 -41.40 -19.46
#